data_d1b173d99b2e96c0fcdf8b316469bf9a
#
_entry.id   d1b173d99b2e96c0fcdf8b316469bf9a
#
_cell.length_a   1.000
_cell.length_b   1.000
_cell.length_c   1.000
_cell.angle_alpha   90.00
_cell.angle_beta   90.00
_cell.angle_gamma   90.00
#
_symmetry.space_group_name_H-M   'P 1'
#
loop_
_entity.id
_entity.type
_entity.pdbx_description
1 polymer ?
#
loop_
_entity_poly.entity_id
_entity_poly.type
_entity_poly.pdbx_seq_one_letter_code
_entity_poly.pdbx_strand_id
1 'polypeptide(L)'
;MALTPEEMEQIPNAISNAFSELEIGIFEDLIGRIKENNEITGTAEYDIFKLIQLGESEKVIKNYVQKALKITYSEIEEIFGDVFETGYNRDNDLFKAVGADFIAYKDNEPLQQYIAAIKEQTRGTYKNITNTMGFVRQREGTNTWVPLTKYYKDSLTRAVIEITSGSFSYTQVVKKIINEMTNSGIRTIDYASGKTSRIEVAARRAIQTAV
;
A
#
# COMPACT_ATOMS: atom_id res chain seq x y z
N MET A 1 9.83 -16.57 -23.76
CA MET A 1 8.43 -17.01 -23.95
C MET A 1 7.55 -15.81 -23.58
N ALA A 2 6.66 -15.34 -24.43
CA ALA A 2 5.73 -14.27 -24.02
C ALA A 2 4.88 -14.81 -22.88
N LEU A 3 4.58 -13.98 -21.88
CA LEU A 3 3.67 -14.35 -20.79
C LEU A 3 2.35 -14.84 -21.38
N THR A 4 1.87 -15.96 -20.88
CA THR A 4 0.51 -16.41 -21.15
C THR A 4 -0.49 -15.44 -20.49
N PRO A 5 -1.75 -15.37 -20.93
CA PRO A 5 -2.78 -14.60 -20.25
C PRO A 5 -2.88 -14.95 -18.75
N GLU A 6 -2.65 -16.21 -18.38
CA GLU A 6 -2.66 -16.69 -17.01
C GLU A 6 -1.47 -16.14 -16.18
N GLU A 7 -0.27 -16.07 -16.79
CA GLU A 7 0.88 -15.44 -16.15
C GLU A 7 0.68 -13.93 -15.98
N MET A 8 0.09 -13.24 -16.98
CA MET A 8 -0.28 -11.82 -16.85
C MET A 8 -1.32 -11.55 -15.77
N GLU A 9 -2.24 -12.48 -15.51
CA GLU A 9 -3.19 -12.39 -14.40
C GLU A 9 -2.55 -12.62 -13.03
N GLN A 10 -1.41 -13.30 -12.95
CA GLN A 10 -0.70 -13.56 -11.68
C GLN A 10 0.17 -12.38 -11.21
N ILE A 11 0.63 -11.54 -12.13
CA ILE A 11 1.47 -10.37 -11.82
C ILE A 11 0.85 -9.46 -10.74
N PRO A 12 -0.45 -9.11 -10.82
CA PRO A 12 -1.08 -8.31 -9.78
C PRO A 12 -1.11 -8.98 -8.40
N ASN A 13 -0.94 -10.31 -8.32
CA ASN A 13 -1.04 -11.02 -7.05
C ASN A 13 0.18 -10.81 -6.15
N ALA A 14 1.40 -10.80 -6.69
CA ALA A 14 2.61 -10.53 -5.91
C ALA A 14 2.54 -9.12 -5.28
N ILE A 15 2.13 -8.13 -6.07
CA ILE A 15 1.95 -6.76 -5.61
C ILE A 15 0.81 -6.67 -4.58
N SER A 16 -0.33 -7.29 -4.86
CA SER A 16 -1.47 -7.33 -3.94
C SER A 16 -1.10 -7.96 -2.60
N ASN A 17 -0.35 -9.06 -2.61
CA ASN A 17 0.14 -9.73 -1.42
C ASN A 17 1.10 -8.85 -0.61
N ALA A 18 2.02 -8.14 -1.28
CA ALA A 18 2.94 -7.21 -0.62
C ALA A 18 2.20 -6.08 0.12
N PHE A 19 1.11 -5.57 -0.46
CA PHE A 19 0.28 -4.56 0.19
C PHE A 19 -0.65 -5.14 1.28
N SER A 20 -1.06 -6.39 1.18
CA SER A 20 -1.77 -7.10 2.25
C SER A 20 -0.83 -7.35 3.46
N GLU A 21 0.41 -7.74 3.23
CA GLU A 21 1.42 -7.87 4.29
C GLU A 21 1.71 -6.52 4.97
N LEU A 22 1.78 -5.44 4.21
CA LEU A 22 1.89 -4.08 4.75
C LEU A 22 0.71 -3.75 5.67
N GLU A 23 -0.52 -4.06 5.26
CA GLU A 23 -1.73 -3.82 6.06
C GLU A 23 -1.69 -4.61 7.37
N ILE A 24 -1.39 -5.91 7.32
CA ILE A 24 -1.29 -6.77 8.49
C ILE A 24 -0.23 -6.25 9.45
N GLY A 25 0.97 -5.92 8.96
CA GLY A 25 2.05 -5.40 9.79
C GLY A 25 1.71 -4.08 10.50
N ILE A 26 0.97 -3.18 9.84
CA ILE A 26 0.47 -1.95 10.46
C ILE A 26 -0.57 -2.26 11.55
N PHE A 27 -1.44 -3.25 11.32
CA PHE A 27 -2.44 -3.66 12.32
C PHE A 27 -1.77 -4.25 13.56
N GLU A 28 -0.82 -5.15 13.37
CA GLU A 28 -0.07 -5.80 14.44
C GLU A 28 0.71 -4.78 15.29
N ASP A 29 1.37 -3.81 14.64
CA ASP A 29 2.11 -2.75 15.34
C ASP A 29 1.17 -1.91 16.21
N LEU A 30 0.03 -1.44 15.69
CA LEU A 30 -0.91 -0.64 16.47
C LEU A 30 -1.51 -1.42 17.65
N ILE A 31 -1.89 -2.67 17.45
CA ILE A 31 -2.45 -3.52 18.50
C ILE A 31 -1.40 -3.80 19.59
N GLY A 32 -0.15 -4.09 19.18
CA GLY A 32 0.98 -4.29 20.11
C GLY A 32 1.19 -3.07 21.00
N ARG A 33 1.18 -1.87 20.42
CA ARG A 33 1.38 -0.63 21.19
C ARG A 33 0.22 -0.31 22.13
N ILE A 34 -1.02 -0.61 21.76
CA ILE A 34 -2.16 -0.49 22.68
C ILE A 34 -1.99 -1.44 23.86
N LYS A 35 -1.46 -2.65 23.63
CA LYS A 35 -1.18 -3.63 24.68
C LYS A 35 -0.10 -3.13 25.65
N GLU A 36 1.01 -2.63 25.14
CA GLU A 36 2.10 -2.05 25.95
C GLU A 36 1.62 -0.85 26.78
N ASN A 37 0.76 0.01 26.21
CA ASN A 37 0.19 1.16 26.91
C ASN A 37 -0.72 0.81 28.09
N ASN A 38 -1.27 -0.40 28.14
CA ASN A 38 -2.13 -0.83 29.23
C ASN A 38 -1.37 -0.98 30.59
N GLU A 39 -0.03 -1.04 30.53
CA GLU A 39 0.85 -1.21 31.71
C GLU A 39 1.30 0.13 32.32
N ILE A 40 0.98 1.28 31.69
CA ILE A 40 1.44 2.62 32.10
C ILE A 40 0.36 3.32 32.92
N THR A 41 0.71 3.70 34.15
CA THR A 41 -0.23 4.27 35.14
C THR A 41 -0.08 5.78 35.41
N GLY A 42 0.91 6.46 34.84
CA GLY A 42 1.19 7.89 35.11
C GLY A 42 0.94 8.81 33.91
N THR A 43 0.33 10.00 34.14
CA THR A 43 -0.07 10.93 33.06
C THR A 43 1.11 11.59 32.34
N ALA A 44 2.15 12.01 33.06
CA ALA A 44 3.33 12.65 32.44
C ALA A 44 4.24 11.65 31.71
N GLU A 45 4.43 10.46 32.28
CA GLU A 45 5.12 9.35 31.64
C GLU A 45 4.38 8.90 30.39
N TYR A 46 3.06 8.96 30.40
CA TYR A 46 2.22 8.61 29.28
C TYR A 46 2.43 9.51 28.06
N ASP A 47 2.50 10.83 28.22
CA ASP A 47 2.70 11.74 27.09
C ASP A 47 4.08 11.57 26.44
N ILE A 48 5.12 11.33 27.25
CA ILE A 48 6.48 11.01 26.76
C ILE A 48 6.46 9.66 26.03
N PHE A 49 5.89 8.65 26.64
CA PHE A 49 5.79 7.31 26.07
C PHE A 49 5.03 7.34 24.74
N LYS A 50 3.92 8.07 24.66
CA LYS A 50 3.14 8.26 23.44
C LYS A 50 3.95 8.88 22.30
N LEU A 51 4.80 9.88 22.60
CA LEU A 51 5.68 10.49 21.60
C LEU A 51 6.74 9.50 21.09
N ILE A 52 7.33 8.71 22.00
CA ILE A 52 8.28 7.66 21.65
C ILE A 52 7.60 6.61 20.78
N GLN A 53 6.43 6.11 21.18
CA GLN A 53 5.67 5.11 20.46
C GLN A 53 5.26 5.57 19.05
N LEU A 54 4.86 6.84 18.89
CA LEU A 54 4.57 7.41 17.58
C LEU A 54 5.81 7.45 16.68
N GLY A 55 6.96 7.84 17.21
CA GLY A 55 8.21 7.87 16.46
C GLY A 55 8.69 6.47 16.04
N GLU A 56 8.48 5.46 16.89
CA GLU A 56 8.80 4.07 16.58
C GLU A 56 7.82 3.49 15.56
N SER A 57 6.50 3.78 15.68
CA SER A 57 5.50 3.38 14.71
C SER A 57 5.80 3.94 13.33
N GLU A 58 6.23 5.19 13.23
CA GLU A 58 6.62 5.78 11.95
C GLU A 58 7.77 5.01 11.29
N LYS A 59 8.75 4.55 12.06
CA LYS A 59 9.86 3.72 11.56
C LYS A 59 9.36 2.36 11.07
N VAL A 60 8.51 1.70 11.85
CA VAL A 60 7.93 0.40 11.50
C VAL A 60 7.08 0.50 10.23
N ILE A 61 6.18 1.47 10.16
CA ILE A 61 5.36 1.75 8.97
C ILE A 61 6.24 2.02 7.75
N LYS A 62 7.28 2.84 7.91
CA LYS A 62 8.24 3.13 6.84
C LYS A 62 8.93 1.87 6.33
N ASN A 63 9.31 0.96 7.22
CA ASN A 63 9.95 -0.30 6.84
C ASN A 63 8.99 -1.21 6.04
N TYR A 64 7.72 -1.33 6.47
CA TYR A 64 6.72 -2.09 5.72
C TYR A 64 6.44 -1.47 4.36
N VAL A 65 6.33 -0.14 4.28
CA VAL A 65 6.17 0.58 3.01
C VAL A 65 7.36 0.34 2.09
N GLN A 66 8.58 0.43 2.61
CA GLN A 66 9.79 0.19 1.81
C GLN A 66 9.84 -1.25 1.30
N LYS A 67 9.47 -2.24 2.13
CA LYS A 67 9.40 -3.65 1.72
C LYS A 67 8.39 -3.85 0.60
N ALA A 68 7.18 -3.33 0.75
CA ALA A 68 6.13 -3.43 -0.26
C ALA A 68 6.54 -2.75 -1.58
N LEU A 69 7.10 -1.53 -1.52
CA LEU A 69 7.58 -0.81 -2.70
C LEU A 69 8.76 -1.52 -3.38
N LYS A 70 9.67 -2.13 -2.61
CA LYS A 70 10.79 -2.90 -3.19
C LYS A 70 10.28 -4.08 -4.02
N ILE A 71 9.33 -4.85 -3.49
CA ILE A 71 8.69 -5.95 -4.22
C ILE A 71 8.01 -5.40 -5.48
N THR A 72 7.19 -4.37 -5.32
CA THR A 72 6.47 -3.74 -6.43
C THR A 72 7.39 -3.24 -7.53
N TYR A 73 8.51 -2.59 -7.18
CA TYR A 73 9.47 -2.08 -8.15
C TYR A 73 10.21 -3.21 -8.87
N SER A 74 10.49 -4.32 -8.19
CA SER A 74 11.05 -5.51 -8.81
C SER A 74 10.09 -6.10 -9.85
N GLU A 75 8.83 -6.24 -9.50
CA GLU A 75 7.78 -6.69 -10.43
C GLU A 75 7.63 -5.76 -11.65
N ILE A 76 7.66 -4.44 -11.44
CA ILE A 76 7.62 -3.45 -12.52
C ILE A 76 8.82 -3.62 -13.48
N GLU A 77 10.02 -3.84 -12.95
CA GLU A 77 11.20 -4.06 -13.79
C GLU A 77 11.09 -5.35 -14.60
N GLU A 78 10.61 -6.43 -14.00
CA GLU A 78 10.38 -7.70 -14.68
C GLU A 78 9.35 -7.59 -15.80
N ILE A 79 8.20 -6.97 -15.49
CA ILE A 79 7.10 -6.80 -16.46
C ILE A 79 7.53 -5.95 -17.66
N PHE A 80 8.08 -4.77 -17.40
CA PHE A 80 8.43 -3.82 -18.46
C PHE A 80 9.85 -4.01 -19.02
N GLY A 81 10.65 -4.90 -18.45
CA GLY A 81 11.94 -5.34 -18.99
C GLY A 81 11.75 -6.57 -19.87
N ASP A 82 11.89 -7.72 -19.25
CA ASP A 82 11.99 -9.00 -19.96
C ASP A 82 10.74 -9.38 -20.73
N VAL A 83 9.56 -9.11 -20.16
CA VAL A 83 8.27 -9.48 -20.76
C VAL A 83 7.96 -8.62 -21.98
N PHE A 84 8.12 -7.30 -21.83
CA PHE A 84 7.81 -6.37 -22.90
C PHE A 84 8.78 -6.52 -24.06
N GLU A 85 10.09 -6.66 -23.79
CA GLU A 85 11.11 -6.92 -24.80
C GLU A 85 10.84 -8.22 -25.56
N THR A 86 10.51 -9.29 -24.81
CA THR A 86 10.22 -10.59 -25.41
C THR A 86 8.95 -10.54 -26.28
N GLY A 87 7.89 -9.90 -25.79
CA GLY A 87 6.63 -9.72 -26.51
C GLY A 87 6.82 -8.93 -27.81
N TYR A 88 7.48 -7.77 -27.69
CA TYR A 88 7.74 -6.89 -28.83
C TYR A 88 8.60 -7.56 -29.91
N ASN A 89 9.70 -8.22 -29.49
CA ASN A 89 10.60 -8.87 -30.46
C ASN A 89 9.94 -10.09 -31.14
N ARG A 90 8.92 -10.69 -30.54
CA ARG A 90 8.15 -11.79 -31.15
C ARG A 90 7.37 -11.33 -32.39
N ASP A 91 6.97 -10.08 -32.45
CA ASP A 91 6.23 -9.52 -33.58
C ASP A 91 7.09 -9.33 -34.83
N ASN A 92 8.42 -9.49 -34.73
CA ASN A 92 9.36 -9.42 -35.83
C ASN A 92 8.98 -10.33 -37.02
N ASP A 93 8.50 -11.55 -36.72
CA ASP A 93 8.11 -12.50 -37.79
C ASP A 93 6.85 -12.04 -38.53
N LEU A 94 5.95 -11.35 -37.82
CA LEU A 94 4.75 -10.73 -38.39
C LEU A 94 5.12 -9.55 -39.32
N PHE A 95 6.03 -8.68 -38.90
CA PHE A 95 6.52 -7.56 -39.70
C PHE A 95 7.23 -8.05 -40.97
N LYS A 96 8.07 -9.09 -40.85
CA LYS A 96 8.70 -9.72 -42.00
C LYS A 96 7.69 -10.32 -43.00
N ALA A 97 6.64 -10.97 -42.50
CA ALA A 97 5.62 -11.58 -43.32
C ALA A 97 4.81 -10.55 -44.16
N VAL A 98 4.69 -9.30 -43.70
CA VAL A 98 4.03 -8.19 -44.43
C VAL A 98 5.04 -7.30 -45.18
N GLY A 99 6.32 -7.63 -45.17
CA GLY A 99 7.38 -6.87 -45.86
C GLY A 99 7.65 -5.51 -45.23
N ALA A 100 7.38 -5.33 -43.93
CA ALA A 100 7.65 -4.11 -43.18
C ALA A 100 8.97 -4.20 -42.44
N ASP A 101 9.66 -3.07 -42.29
CA ASP A 101 10.89 -2.96 -41.49
C ASP A 101 10.55 -3.11 -40.00
N PHE A 102 11.30 -3.96 -39.32
CA PHE A 102 11.21 -4.15 -37.88
C PHE A 102 12.48 -3.68 -37.20
N ILE A 103 12.35 -2.79 -36.23
CA ILE A 103 13.45 -2.33 -35.39
C ILE A 103 13.39 -3.11 -34.08
N ALA A 104 14.42 -3.93 -33.77
CA ALA A 104 14.45 -4.67 -32.50
C ALA A 104 14.40 -3.72 -31.29
N TYR A 105 13.84 -4.18 -30.17
CA TYR A 105 13.68 -3.36 -28.96
C TYR A 105 14.98 -2.66 -28.53
N LYS A 106 16.10 -3.40 -28.54
CA LYS A 106 17.44 -2.89 -28.19
C LYS A 106 17.93 -1.73 -29.07
N ASP A 107 17.43 -1.63 -30.31
CA ASP A 107 17.80 -0.62 -31.29
C ASP A 107 16.70 0.46 -31.47
N ASN A 108 15.57 0.32 -30.75
CA ASN A 108 14.42 1.21 -30.81
C ASN A 108 14.42 2.19 -29.62
N GLU A 109 15.27 3.22 -29.70
CA GLU A 109 15.43 4.21 -28.65
C GLU A 109 14.10 4.92 -28.25
N PRO A 110 13.22 5.36 -29.18
CA PRO A 110 11.95 5.95 -28.82
C PRO A 110 11.06 5.01 -27.98
N LEU A 111 11.03 3.72 -28.31
CA LEU A 111 10.26 2.73 -27.56
C LEU A 111 10.84 2.51 -26.15
N GLN A 112 12.17 2.44 -26.03
CA GLN A 112 12.84 2.33 -24.72
C GLN A 112 12.53 3.53 -23.84
N GLN A 113 12.57 4.75 -24.40
CA GLN A 113 12.20 5.97 -23.66
C GLN A 113 10.74 5.95 -23.22
N TYR A 114 9.85 5.49 -24.08
CA TYR A 114 8.42 5.35 -23.75
C TYR A 114 8.21 4.37 -22.59
N ILE A 115 8.85 3.19 -22.63
CA ILE A 115 8.78 2.20 -21.55
C ILE A 115 9.37 2.74 -20.24
N ALA A 116 10.51 3.44 -20.30
CA ALA A 116 11.09 4.07 -19.14
C ALA A 116 10.13 5.09 -18.49
N ALA A 117 9.44 5.89 -19.30
CA ALA A 117 8.44 6.83 -18.81
C ALA A 117 7.26 6.14 -18.12
N ILE A 118 6.77 5.03 -18.69
CA ILE A 118 5.69 4.23 -18.07
C ILE A 118 6.16 3.65 -16.73
N LYS A 119 7.37 3.09 -16.66
CA LYS A 119 7.95 2.58 -15.40
C LYS A 119 7.96 3.66 -14.31
N GLU A 120 8.47 4.84 -14.63
CA GLU A 120 8.54 5.95 -13.67
C GLU A 120 7.14 6.45 -13.25
N GLN A 121 6.22 6.56 -14.18
CA GLN A 121 4.83 6.93 -13.87
C GLN A 121 4.17 5.89 -12.94
N THR A 122 4.38 4.62 -13.21
CA THR A 122 3.83 3.52 -12.40
C THR A 122 4.43 3.54 -10.99
N ARG A 123 5.76 3.71 -10.86
CA ARG A 123 6.43 3.89 -9.56
C ARG A 123 5.89 5.10 -8.79
N GLY A 124 5.68 6.21 -9.49
CA GLY A 124 5.07 7.41 -8.91
C GLY A 124 3.66 7.14 -8.36
N THR A 125 2.86 6.36 -9.07
CA THR A 125 1.53 5.94 -8.62
C THR A 125 1.59 5.13 -7.34
N TYR A 126 2.49 4.14 -7.23
CA TYR A 126 2.65 3.36 -5.99
C TYR A 126 3.16 4.18 -4.82
N LYS A 127 4.08 5.10 -5.06
CA LYS A 127 4.53 6.05 -4.04
C LYS A 127 3.38 6.93 -3.55
N ASN A 128 2.50 7.37 -4.45
CA ASN A 128 1.32 8.13 -4.07
C ASN A 128 0.32 7.30 -3.25
N ILE A 129 0.06 6.05 -3.64
CA ILE A 129 -0.78 5.11 -2.89
C ILE A 129 -0.29 4.99 -1.44
N THR A 130 1.02 4.82 -1.23
CA THR A 130 1.60 4.69 0.11
C THR A 130 1.58 5.99 0.90
N ASN A 131 1.74 7.14 0.26
CA ASN A 131 1.70 8.45 0.91
C ASN A 131 0.29 8.88 1.34
N THR A 132 -0.74 8.31 0.72
CA THR A 132 -2.15 8.64 0.99
C THR A 132 -2.90 7.56 1.76
N MET A 133 -2.16 6.74 2.54
CA MET A 133 -2.75 5.71 3.39
C MET A 133 -3.55 6.29 4.54
N GLY A 134 -4.64 5.64 4.88
CA GLY A 134 -5.50 6.00 6.01
C GLY A 134 -6.63 5.01 6.24
N PHE A 135 -7.53 5.37 7.14
CA PHE A 135 -8.72 4.60 7.47
C PHE A 135 -9.99 5.41 7.24
N VAL A 136 -11.08 4.72 6.96
CA VAL A 136 -12.41 5.34 6.96
C VAL A 136 -13.07 5.07 8.31
N ARG A 137 -13.36 6.11 9.06
CA ARG A 137 -14.18 6.05 10.29
C ARG A 137 -15.62 6.34 9.97
N GLN A 138 -16.51 5.50 10.45
CA GLN A 138 -17.94 5.76 10.42
C GLN A 138 -18.36 6.43 11.74
N ARG A 139 -18.90 7.65 11.66
CA ARG A 139 -19.51 8.36 12.77
C ARG A 139 -20.88 8.86 12.34
N GLU A 140 -21.92 8.55 13.11
CA GLU A 140 -23.29 9.05 12.89
C GLU A 140 -23.77 8.92 11.43
N GLY A 141 -23.46 7.78 10.81
CA GLY A 141 -23.82 7.51 9.40
C GLY A 141 -22.91 8.20 8.35
N THR A 142 -21.93 9.00 8.79
CA THR A 142 -20.99 9.66 7.89
C THR A 142 -19.64 8.94 7.86
N ASN A 143 -19.15 8.65 6.66
CA ASN A 143 -17.85 8.07 6.44
C ASN A 143 -16.81 9.18 6.29
N THR A 144 -15.83 9.24 7.21
CA THR A 144 -14.74 10.21 7.18
C THR A 144 -13.42 9.50 7.01
N TRP A 145 -12.65 9.88 5.98
CA TRP A 145 -11.29 9.40 5.81
C TRP A 145 -10.33 10.11 6.78
N VAL A 146 -9.46 9.31 7.42
CA VAL A 146 -8.50 9.78 8.42
C VAL A 146 -7.11 9.30 8.02
N PRO A 147 -6.11 10.19 7.85
CA PRO A 147 -4.73 9.80 7.55
C PRO A 147 -4.18 8.81 8.57
N LEU A 148 -3.32 7.89 8.13
CA LEU A 148 -2.79 6.81 8.95
C LEU A 148 -2.17 7.29 10.27
N THR A 149 -1.28 8.29 10.21
CA THR A 149 -0.63 8.86 11.41
C THR A 149 -1.65 9.45 12.40
N LYS A 150 -2.67 10.15 11.88
CA LYS A 150 -3.73 10.69 12.71
C LYS A 150 -4.58 9.58 13.33
N TYR A 151 -4.91 8.54 12.56
CA TYR A 151 -5.66 7.40 13.06
C TYR A 151 -4.93 6.71 14.21
N TYR A 152 -3.61 6.48 14.06
CA TYR A 152 -2.75 5.94 15.12
C TYR A 152 -2.82 6.77 16.40
N LYS A 153 -2.52 8.06 16.28
CA LYS A 153 -2.53 8.99 17.41
C LYS A 153 -3.87 8.99 18.15
N ASP A 154 -4.97 9.11 17.39
CA ASP A 154 -6.31 9.14 17.94
C ASP A 154 -6.69 7.81 18.61
N SER A 155 -6.29 6.68 18.03
CA SER A 155 -6.60 5.35 18.55
C SER A 155 -5.85 5.05 19.85
N LEU A 156 -4.55 5.39 19.91
CA LEU A 156 -3.76 5.27 21.14
C LEU A 156 -4.34 6.17 22.24
N THR A 157 -4.65 7.44 21.94
CA THR A 157 -5.23 8.38 22.91
C THR A 157 -6.57 7.88 23.44
N ARG A 158 -7.46 7.45 22.55
CA ARG A 158 -8.77 6.92 22.91
C ARG A 158 -8.66 5.66 23.78
N ALA A 159 -7.75 4.72 23.39
CA ALA A 159 -7.53 3.50 24.16
C ALA A 159 -7.19 3.81 25.62
N VAL A 160 -6.26 4.74 25.83
CA VAL A 160 -5.87 5.11 27.21
C VAL A 160 -7.00 5.80 27.96
N ILE A 161 -7.69 6.77 27.36
CA ILE A 161 -8.80 7.45 28.02
C ILE A 161 -9.91 6.45 28.40
N GLU A 162 -10.30 5.56 27.50
CA GLU A 162 -11.35 4.58 27.73
C GLU A 162 -10.97 3.54 28.82
N ILE A 163 -9.68 3.15 28.89
CA ILE A 163 -9.17 2.21 29.90
C ILE A 163 -9.01 2.90 31.25
N THR A 164 -8.34 4.06 31.30
CA THR A 164 -8.03 4.75 32.56
C THR A 164 -9.26 5.36 33.23
N SER A 165 -10.28 5.74 32.45
CA SER A 165 -11.56 6.19 33.00
C SER A 165 -12.42 5.05 33.58
N GLY A 166 -12.00 3.79 33.35
CA GLY A 166 -12.80 2.61 33.75
C GLY A 166 -14.07 2.42 32.90
N SER A 167 -14.27 3.21 31.85
CA SER A 167 -15.47 3.13 31.00
C SER A 167 -15.56 1.81 30.23
N PHE A 168 -14.39 1.28 29.83
CA PHE A 168 -14.28 -0.01 29.13
C PHE A 168 -13.07 -0.79 29.64
N SER A 169 -13.19 -2.11 29.67
CA SER A 169 -12.04 -2.96 29.93
C SER A 169 -11.06 -2.91 28.76
N TYR A 170 -9.79 -3.20 29.03
CA TYR A 170 -8.75 -3.33 28.00
C TYR A 170 -9.20 -4.19 26.80
N THR A 171 -9.75 -5.38 27.09
CA THR A 171 -10.21 -6.31 26.05
C THR A 171 -11.31 -5.72 25.16
N GLN A 172 -12.23 -4.94 25.75
CA GLN A 172 -13.30 -4.27 25.00
C GLN A 172 -12.74 -3.18 24.07
N VAL A 173 -11.77 -2.39 24.57
CA VAL A 173 -11.14 -1.32 23.79
C VAL A 173 -10.35 -1.91 22.61
N VAL A 174 -9.52 -2.93 22.85
CA VAL A 174 -8.76 -3.62 21.81
C VAL A 174 -9.68 -4.22 20.75
N LYS A 175 -10.74 -4.94 21.18
CA LYS A 175 -11.71 -5.54 20.26
C LYS A 175 -12.42 -4.49 19.40
N LYS A 176 -12.75 -3.34 19.97
CA LYS A 176 -13.37 -2.22 19.24
C LYS A 176 -12.44 -1.66 18.16
N ILE A 177 -11.16 -1.45 18.50
CA ILE A 177 -10.17 -0.93 17.55
C ILE A 177 -9.89 -1.95 16.44
N ILE A 178 -9.72 -3.23 16.78
CA ILE A 178 -9.56 -4.30 15.78
C ILE A 178 -10.75 -4.32 14.81
N ASN A 179 -11.97 -4.26 15.32
CA ASN A 179 -13.17 -4.24 14.48
C ASN A 179 -13.21 -3.01 13.56
N GLU A 180 -12.85 -1.82 14.05
CA GLU A 180 -12.78 -0.61 13.23
C GLU A 180 -11.74 -0.77 12.10
N MET A 181 -10.54 -1.27 12.42
CA MET A 181 -9.47 -1.49 11.46
C MET A 181 -9.86 -2.52 10.40
N THR A 182 -10.38 -3.67 10.83
CA THR A 182 -10.77 -4.76 9.93
C THR A 182 -11.91 -4.37 9.00
N ASN A 183 -12.90 -3.65 9.51
CA ASN A 183 -14.05 -3.20 8.71
C ASN A 183 -13.65 -2.15 7.66
N SER A 184 -12.75 -1.24 8.01
CA SER A 184 -12.23 -0.23 7.07
C SER A 184 -11.25 -0.82 6.08
N GLY A 185 -10.29 -1.61 6.55
CA GLY A 185 -9.01 -1.87 5.88
C GLY A 185 -8.18 -0.59 5.74
N ILE A 186 -6.90 -0.71 5.41
CA ILE A 186 -6.11 0.44 5.00
C ILE A 186 -6.56 0.89 3.61
N ARG A 187 -6.79 2.18 3.48
CA ARG A 187 -7.26 2.81 2.23
C ARG A 187 -6.31 3.90 1.80
N THR A 188 -6.22 4.10 0.50
CA THR A 188 -5.67 5.30 -0.13
C THR A 188 -6.81 6.21 -0.55
N ILE A 189 -6.57 7.53 -0.57
CA ILE A 189 -7.53 8.52 -1.04
C ILE A 189 -7.02 9.22 -2.30
N ASP A 190 -7.89 9.36 -3.27
CA ASP A 190 -7.72 10.30 -4.37
C ASP A 190 -8.29 11.66 -3.95
N TYR A 191 -7.40 12.60 -3.66
CA TYR A 191 -7.80 13.93 -3.20
C TYR A 191 -8.59 14.73 -4.23
N ALA A 192 -8.43 14.44 -5.52
CA ALA A 192 -9.17 15.14 -6.57
C ALA A 192 -10.65 14.75 -6.60
N SER A 193 -10.95 13.46 -6.42
CA SER A 193 -12.31 12.94 -6.43
C SER A 193 -12.91 12.70 -5.04
N GLY A 194 -12.08 12.72 -3.99
CA GLY A 194 -12.46 12.34 -2.63
C GLY A 194 -12.77 10.85 -2.45
N LYS A 195 -12.58 10.03 -3.50
CA LYS A 195 -12.85 8.59 -3.45
C LYS A 195 -11.75 7.84 -2.73
N THR A 196 -12.13 6.83 -1.95
CA THR A 196 -11.18 5.94 -1.27
C THR A 196 -11.27 4.54 -1.85
N SER A 197 -10.14 3.85 -1.92
CA SER A 197 -10.04 2.43 -2.30
C SER A 197 -9.20 1.69 -1.27
N ARG A 198 -9.47 0.40 -1.04
CA ARG A 198 -8.55 -0.44 -0.26
C ARG A 198 -7.19 -0.45 -0.92
N ILE A 199 -6.13 -0.49 -0.11
CA ILE A 199 -4.76 -0.31 -0.59
C ILE A 199 -4.34 -1.42 -1.57
N GLU A 200 -4.71 -2.67 -1.31
CA GLU A 200 -4.43 -3.81 -2.19
C GLU A 200 -5.17 -3.69 -3.53
N VAL A 201 -6.40 -3.16 -3.51
CA VAL A 201 -7.21 -2.93 -4.72
C VAL A 201 -6.62 -1.79 -5.55
N ALA A 202 -6.19 -0.71 -4.90
CA ALA A 202 -5.55 0.41 -5.58
C ALA A 202 -4.21 -0.02 -6.22
N ALA A 203 -3.41 -0.80 -5.48
CA ALA A 203 -2.15 -1.35 -5.96
C ALA A 203 -2.34 -2.26 -7.18
N ARG A 204 -3.31 -3.18 -7.11
CA ARG A 204 -3.64 -4.06 -8.24
C ARG A 204 -4.09 -3.28 -9.49
N ARG A 205 -4.95 -2.27 -9.31
CA ARG A 205 -5.40 -1.42 -10.42
C ARG A 205 -4.26 -0.64 -11.07
N ALA A 206 -3.30 -0.16 -10.27
CA ALA A 206 -2.19 0.63 -10.78
C ALA A 206 -1.37 -0.15 -11.82
N ILE A 207 -1.07 -1.43 -11.55
CA ILE A 207 -0.34 -2.24 -12.53
C ILE A 207 -1.23 -2.65 -13.72
N GLN A 208 -2.50 -3.00 -13.50
CA GLN A 208 -3.42 -3.34 -14.57
C GLN A 208 -3.68 -2.19 -15.55
N THR A 209 -3.50 -0.95 -15.12
CA THR A 209 -3.67 0.24 -15.97
C THR A 209 -2.38 0.58 -16.72
N ALA A 210 -1.23 0.13 -16.21
CA ALA A 210 0.09 0.41 -16.79
C ALA A 210 0.50 -0.61 -17.87
N VAL A 211 -0.05 -1.82 -17.80
CA VAL A 211 0.12 -2.92 -18.78
C VAL A 211 -0.98 -2.86 -19.83
#